data_5fe13499d5b66441540c7e532f2f10e1
#
_entry.id   5fe13499d5b66441540c7e532f2f10e1
#
_cell.length_a   1.000
_cell.length_b   1.000
_cell.length_c   1.000
_cell.angle_alpha   90.00
_cell.angle_beta   90.00
_cell.angle_gamma   90.00
#
_symmetry.space_group_name_H-M   'P 1'
#
loop_
_entity.id
_entity.type
_entity.pdbx_description
1 polymer ?
#
loop_
_entity_poly.entity_id
_entity_poly.type
_entity_poly.pdbx_seq_one_letter_code
_entity_poly.pdbx_strand_id
1 'polypeptide(L)'
;MEKRKLGTTDIEVSSICLGTMTWGQQNTQDEGFEQMDYALDMGINFFDTAEMYAVPPKKETQGSTEKIIGNWFNERKNRDQVILATKVCGRAPFTWLRDDETPTEQTKKQIFEAVDKSLERLQTDYIDLYQLHWPDRPMSLFGGSINYQHIEGEANSIESILDALSELIKIGKIRNIGLSNETPWGTMEFVHQSKDKNLPKMQSIQNAYNLLNRIFEFGGSEIAFRESVGLL
;
A
#
# COMPACT_ATOMS: atom_id res chain seq x y z
N MET A 1 -5.31 -12.14 -19.89
CA MET A 1 -5.45 -11.97 -18.41
C MET A 1 -6.82 -11.38 -18.10
N GLU A 2 -7.58 -11.94 -17.14
CA GLU A 2 -8.85 -11.35 -16.66
C GLU A 2 -8.56 -10.02 -15.97
N LYS A 3 -9.43 -9.02 -16.19
CA LYS A 3 -9.35 -7.72 -15.52
C LYS A 3 -10.58 -7.47 -14.66
N ARG A 4 -10.40 -6.74 -13.57
CA ARG A 4 -11.46 -6.37 -12.62
C ARG A 4 -11.32 -4.90 -12.23
N LYS A 5 -12.43 -4.26 -11.91
CA LYS A 5 -12.41 -2.90 -11.35
C LYS A 5 -11.83 -2.93 -9.93
N LEU A 6 -11.00 -1.94 -9.64
CA LEU A 6 -10.46 -1.72 -8.31
C LEU A 6 -11.49 -0.95 -7.45
N GLY A 7 -12.17 -1.65 -6.55
CA GLY A 7 -13.21 -1.05 -5.72
C GLY A 7 -14.33 -0.43 -6.55
N THR A 8 -14.61 0.85 -6.32
CA THR A 8 -15.62 1.63 -7.05
C THR A 8 -15.03 2.54 -8.13
N THR A 9 -13.75 2.40 -8.43
CA THR A 9 -13.05 3.20 -9.45
C THR A 9 -13.31 2.70 -10.87
N ASP A 10 -12.89 3.48 -11.86
CA ASP A 10 -12.85 3.05 -13.26
C ASP A 10 -11.52 2.39 -13.65
N ILE A 11 -10.62 2.19 -12.67
CA ILE A 11 -9.35 1.51 -12.91
C ILE A 11 -9.58 0.01 -13.06
N GLU A 12 -9.11 -0.55 -14.17
CA GLU A 12 -9.11 -1.98 -14.41
C GLU A 12 -7.74 -2.58 -14.12
N VAL A 13 -7.67 -3.44 -13.12
CA VAL A 13 -6.47 -4.19 -12.72
C VAL A 13 -6.57 -5.65 -13.18
N SER A 14 -5.44 -6.24 -13.53
CA SER A 14 -5.36 -7.69 -13.72
C SER A 14 -5.72 -8.45 -12.44
N SER A 15 -6.38 -9.59 -12.59
CA SER A 15 -6.75 -10.46 -11.43
C SER A 15 -5.55 -11.03 -10.68
N ILE A 16 -4.36 -10.93 -11.28
CA ILE A 16 -3.07 -11.22 -10.65
C ILE A 16 -2.33 -9.91 -10.48
N CYS A 17 -1.77 -9.69 -9.30
CA CYS A 17 -0.89 -8.56 -8.99
C CYS A 17 0.54 -9.05 -8.85
N LEU A 18 1.50 -8.33 -9.45
CA LEU A 18 2.93 -8.60 -9.29
C LEU A 18 3.41 -7.99 -7.97
N GLY A 19 3.67 -8.84 -6.97
CA GLY A 19 4.35 -8.44 -5.74
C GLY A 19 5.86 -8.32 -5.94
N THR A 20 6.50 -7.33 -5.33
CA THR A 20 7.88 -6.95 -5.62
C THR A 20 8.79 -6.90 -4.39
N MET A 21 8.33 -7.35 -3.25
CA MET A 21 8.93 -7.07 -1.93
C MET A 21 10.34 -7.62 -1.70
N THR A 22 10.88 -8.43 -2.62
CA THR A 22 12.20 -9.06 -2.49
C THR A 22 13.30 -8.40 -3.32
N TRP A 23 12.93 -7.48 -4.23
CA TRP A 23 13.88 -6.86 -5.16
C TRP A 23 14.80 -5.84 -4.48
N GLY A 24 16.08 -6.00 -4.76
CA GLY A 24 17.15 -5.19 -4.15
C GLY A 24 17.76 -5.81 -2.90
N GLN A 25 17.30 -7.02 -2.51
CA GLN A 25 17.91 -7.79 -1.44
C GLN A 25 18.05 -9.28 -1.79
N GLN A 26 16.98 -9.95 -2.17
CA GLN A 26 16.96 -11.36 -2.57
C GLN A 26 17.08 -11.51 -4.09
N ASN A 27 16.59 -10.50 -4.83
CA ASN A 27 16.67 -10.45 -6.28
C ASN A 27 17.42 -9.19 -6.72
N THR A 28 18.11 -9.29 -7.84
CA THR A 28 18.80 -8.19 -8.49
C THR A 28 17.84 -7.28 -9.26
N GLN A 29 18.33 -6.14 -9.73
CA GLN A 29 17.57 -5.25 -10.62
C GLN A 29 17.23 -5.96 -11.94
N ASP A 30 18.18 -6.69 -12.53
CA ASP A 30 17.98 -7.36 -13.81
C ASP A 30 16.89 -8.44 -13.71
N GLU A 31 16.89 -9.22 -12.62
CA GLU A 31 15.80 -10.18 -12.35
C GLU A 31 14.46 -9.49 -12.15
N GLY A 32 14.42 -8.32 -11.50
CA GLY A 32 13.22 -7.51 -11.35
C GLY A 32 12.70 -7.01 -12.71
N PHE A 33 13.60 -6.57 -13.58
CA PHE A 33 13.26 -6.13 -14.95
C PHE A 33 12.67 -7.27 -15.77
N GLU A 34 13.30 -8.43 -15.75
CA GLU A 34 12.80 -9.64 -16.44
C GLU A 34 11.40 -10.02 -15.95
N GLN A 35 11.16 -9.98 -14.64
CA GLN A 35 9.85 -10.28 -14.05
C GLN A 35 8.79 -9.25 -14.47
N MET A 36 9.11 -7.95 -14.50
CA MET A 36 8.18 -6.90 -14.94
C MET A 36 7.88 -6.98 -16.43
N ASP A 37 8.89 -7.18 -17.26
CA ASP A 37 8.71 -7.35 -18.71
C ASP A 37 7.80 -8.57 -18.98
N TYR A 38 8.08 -9.71 -18.35
CA TYR A 38 7.26 -10.93 -18.47
C TYR A 38 5.83 -10.74 -17.96
N ALA A 39 5.65 -10.02 -16.85
CA ALA A 39 4.32 -9.74 -16.30
C ALA A 39 3.46 -8.94 -17.28
N LEU A 40 4.01 -7.88 -17.88
CA LEU A 40 3.30 -7.10 -18.90
C LEU A 40 2.97 -7.93 -20.13
N ASP A 41 3.90 -8.76 -20.63
CA ASP A 41 3.67 -9.64 -21.77
C ASP A 41 2.52 -10.63 -21.51
N MET A 42 2.35 -11.07 -20.26
CA MET A 42 1.23 -11.92 -19.81
C MET A 42 -0.06 -11.14 -19.55
N GLY A 43 -0.05 -9.81 -19.70
CA GLY A 43 -1.20 -8.94 -19.46
C GLY A 43 -1.45 -8.61 -17.99
N ILE A 44 -0.45 -8.80 -17.11
CA ILE A 44 -0.48 -8.34 -15.71
C ILE A 44 -0.08 -6.88 -15.70
N ASN A 45 -1.01 -5.99 -15.35
CA ASN A 45 -0.80 -4.55 -15.31
C ASN A 45 -0.81 -3.97 -13.89
N PHE A 46 -0.97 -4.79 -12.86
CA PHE A 46 -1.06 -4.35 -11.48
C PHE A 46 0.19 -4.75 -10.71
N PHE A 47 0.95 -3.76 -10.21
CA PHE A 47 2.21 -3.97 -9.49
C PHE A 47 2.12 -3.39 -8.08
N ASP A 48 2.62 -4.14 -7.10
CA ASP A 48 2.56 -3.77 -5.68
C ASP A 48 3.96 -3.68 -5.08
N THR A 49 4.26 -2.53 -4.46
CA THR A 49 5.51 -2.25 -3.75
C THR A 49 5.24 -1.55 -2.41
N ALA A 50 6.25 -1.04 -1.71
CA ALA A 50 6.14 -0.21 -0.52
C ALA A 50 7.41 0.59 -0.25
N GLU A 51 7.29 1.73 0.46
CA GLU A 51 8.43 2.58 0.82
C GLU A 51 9.52 1.84 1.61
N MET A 52 9.14 0.85 2.43
CA MET A 52 10.07 0.12 3.28
C MET A 52 10.77 -1.06 2.58
N TYR A 53 10.30 -1.47 1.38
CA TYR A 53 10.87 -2.63 0.71
C TYR A 53 12.31 -2.35 0.22
N ALA A 54 13.19 -3.35 0.23
CA ALA A 54 13.00 -4.79 0.23
C ALA A 54 12.78 -5.39 1.64
N VAL A 55 12.26 -6.65 1.67
CA VAL A 55 12.05 -7.46 2.88
C VAL A 55 13.09 -8.59 2.95
N PRO A 56 13.64 -8.88 4.16
CA PRO A 56 13.41 -8.22 5.45
C PRO A 56 13.90 -6.77 5.48
N PRO A 57 13.17 -5.88 6.20
CA PRO A 57 13.48 -4.45 6.20
C PRO A 57 14.83 -4.15 6.84
N LYS A 58 15.67 -3.37 6.14
CA LYS A 58 16.97 -2.90 6.58
C LYS A 58 17.18 -1.47 6.08
N LYS A 59 17.93 -0.67 6.83
CA LYS A 59 18.27 0.70 6.45
C LYS A 59 18.97 0.75 5.08
N GLU A 60 19.86 -0.19 4.81
CA GLU A 60 20.71 -0.24 3.62
C GLU A 60 19.93 -0.59 2.34
N THR A 61 18.86 -1.35 2.46
CA THR A 61 18.03 -1.80 1.33
C THR A 61 16.68 -1.12 1.22
N GLN A 62 16.39 -0.18 2.14
CA GLN A 62 15.15 0.56 2.15
C GLN A 62 14.95 1.34 0.85
N GLY A 63 13.77 1.20 0.25
CA GLY A 63 13.40 1.87 -0.99
C GLY A 63 14.06 1.30 -2.25
N SER A 64 14.89 0.23 -2.14
CA SER A 64 15.54 -0.40 -3.30
C SER A 64 14.54 -0.93 -4.30
N THR A 65 13.44 -1.52 -3.84
CA THR A 65 12.38 -2.04 -4.71
C THR A 65 11.72 -0.95 -5.54
N GLU A 66 11.35 0.16 -4.93
CA GLU A 66 10.79 1.32 -5.66
C GLU A 66 11.81 1.91 -6.64
N LYS A 67 13.11 1.96 -6.29
CA LYS A 67 14.18 2.40 -7.22
C LYS A 67 14.30 1.50 -8.43
N ILE A 68 14.23 0.18 -8.25
CA ILE A 68 14.26 -0.79 -9.35
C ILE A 68 13.07 -0.57 -10.28
N ILE A 69 11.86 -0.41 -9.75
CA ILE A 69 10.66 -0.13 -10.55
C ILE A 69 10.81 1.21 -11.28
N GLY A 70 11.28 2.26 -10.60
CA GLY A 70 11.51 3.58 -11.21
C GLY A 70 12.54 3.53 -12.35
N ASN A 71 13.64 2.81 -12.17
CA ASN A 71 14.63 2.59 -13.23
C ASN A 71 14.02 1.88 -14.44
N TRP A 72 13.18 0.88 -14.21
CA TRP A 72 12.47 0.17 -15.26
C TRP A 72 11.49 1.06 -16.02
N PHE A 73 10.69 1.89 -15.32
CA PHE A 73 9.82 2.88 -15.96
C PHE A 73 10.61 3.85 -16.82
N ASN A 74 11.74 4.33 -16.30
CA ASN A 74 12.59 5.27 -17.03
C ASN A 74 13.22 4.63 -18.27
N GLU A 75 13.62 3.37 -18.21
CA GLU A 75 14.25 2.66 -19.33
C GLU A 75 13.21 2.24 -20.39
N ARG A 76 12.07 1.68 -19.98
CA ARG A 76 11.03 1.15 -20.88
C ARG A 76 10.03 2.20 -21.36
N LYS A 77 9.94 3.37 -20.69
CA LYS A 77 8.96 4.44 -21.00
C LYS A 77 7.51 3.95 -21.02
N ASN A 78 7.14 3.12 -20.07
CA ASN A 78 5.88 2.38 -20.04
C ASN A 78 5.07 2.60 -18.73
N ARG A 79 5.31 3.71 -18.01
CA ARG A 79 4.62 4.02 -16.75
C ARG A 79 3.09 3.99 -16.87
N ASP A 80 2.55 4.39 -18.00
CA ASP A 80 1.13 4.45 -18.32
C ASP A 80 0.48 3.07 -18.55
N GLN A 81 1.29 2.03 -18.74
CA GLN A 81 0.80 0.65 -18.90
C GLN A 81 0.59 -0.06 -17.57
N VAL A 82 1.07 0.51 -16.47
CA VAL A 82 1.05 -0.10 -15.13
C VAL A 82 0.15 0.67 -14.17
N ILE A 83 -0.69 -0.05 -13.47
CA ILE A 83 -1.38 0.42 -12.26
C ILE A 83 -0.46 0.11 -11.09
N LEU A 84 0.11 1.16 -10.51
CA LEU A 84 1.13 1.04 -9.47
C LEU A 84 0.53 1.29 -8.09
N ALA A 85 0.69 0.31 -7.20
CA ALA A 85 0.41 0.44 -5.78
C ALA A 85 1.72 0.55 -4.99
N THR A 86 1.79 1.52 -4.06
CA THR A 86 2.83 1.57 -3.03
C THR A 86 2.22 1.94 -1.68
N LYS A 87 3.01 1.92 -0.60
CA LYS A 87 2.49 1.97 0.76
C LYS A 87 3.33 2.85 1.67
N VAL A 88 2.66 3.54 2.60
CA VAL A 88 3.28 4.21 3.74
C VAL A 88 3.23 3.32 4.98
N CYS A 89 4.32 3.25 5.73
CA CYS A 89 4.39 2.53 6.99
C CYS A 89 3.40 3.09 8.02
N GLY A 90 2.78 2.19 8.79
CA GLY A 90 2.10 2.56 10.03
C GLY A 90 3.08 2.82 11.17
N ARG A 91 2.56 2.93 12.40
CA ARG A 91 3.38 3.16 13.58
C ARG A 91 4.35 2.00 13.83
N ALA A 92 5.65 2.34 13.91
CA ALA A 92 6.72 1.38 14.20
C ALA A 92 8.00 2.12 14.66
N PRO A 93 8.94 1.44 15.32
CA PRO A 93 10.18 2.06 15.78
C PRO A 93 11.23 2.28 14.68
N PHE A 94 10.83 2.31 13.41
CA PHE A 94 11.74 2.53 12.29
C PHE A 94 12.05 4.03 12.15
N THR A 95 13.27 4.44 12.45
CA THR A 95 13.70 5.84 12.39
C THR A 95 14.37 6.22 11.07
N TRP A 96 14.82 5.24 10.28
CA TRP A 96 15.55 5.49 9.03
C TRP A 96 14.66 5.83 7.83
N LEU A 97 13.34 5.77 7.97
CA LEU A 97 12.37 6.07 6.91
C LEU A 97 12.08 7.57 6.80
N ARG A 98 12.36 8.34 7.85
CA ARG A 98 12.07 9.78 7.94
C ARG A 98 13.34 10.61 8.06
N ASP A 99 13.34 11.81 7.49
CA ASP A 99 14.51 12.69 7.47
C ASP A 99 14.91 13.19 8.86
N ASP A 100 13.92 13.33 9.74
CA ASP A 100 14.14 13.74 11.13
C ASP A 100 14.45 12.57 12.08
N GLU A 101 14.64 11.38 11.53
CA GLU A 101 14.93 10.15 12.28
C GLU A 101 13.91 9.83 13.39
N THR A 102 12.66 10.32 13.25
CA THR A 102 11.57 9.93 14.15
C THR A 102 11.00 8.57 13.80
N PRO A 103 10.43 7.82 14.76
CA PRO A 103 9.67 6.60 14.50
C PRO A 103 8.55 6.83 13.49
N THR A 104 8.24 5.81 12.67
CA THR A 104 7.16 5.94 11.70
C THR A 104 5.81 6.05 12.39
N GLU A 105 4.98 6.93 11.88
CA GLU A 105 3.57 7.11 12.21
C GLU A 105 2.82 7.75 11.02
N GLN A 106 1.50 7.76 11.07
CA GLN A 106 0.69 8.28 9.96
C GLN A 106 0.22 9.72 10.22
N THR A 107 1.13 10.61 10.65
CA THR A 107 0.87 12.05 10.65
C THR A 107 0.85 12.59 9.23
N LYS A 108 0.14 13.71 9.01
CA LYS A 108 0.15 14.40 7.72
C LYS A 108 1.57 14.66 7.21
N LYS A 109 2.48 15.15 8.07
CA LYS A 109 3.89 15.41 7.72
C LYS A 109 4.56 14.15 7.17
N GLN A 110 4.46 13.03 7.88
CA GLN A 110 5.13 11.79 7.49
C GLN A 110 4.49 11.12 6.26
N ILE A 111 3.17 11.22 6.10
CA ILE A 111 2.48 10.72 4.89
C ILE A 111 2.96 11.49 3.66
N PHE A 112 3.03 12.83 3.73
CA PHE A 112 3.52 13.65 2.62
C PHE A 112 4.98 13.37 2.28
N GLU A 113 5.85 13.31 3.30
CA GLU A 113 7.26 12.94 3.11
C GLU A 113 7.42 11.56 2.45
N ALA A 114 6.64 10.57 2.90
CA ALA A 114 6.67 9.21 2.33
C ALA A 114 6.26 9.20 0.85
N VAL A 115 5.18 9.91 0.49
CA VAL A 115 4.73 10.03 -0.91
C VAL A 115 5.80 10.68 -1.76
N ASP A 116 6.40 11.79 -1.31
CA ASP A 116 7.40 12.51 -2.08
C ASP A 116 8.64 11.66 -2.34
N LYS A 117 9.14 10.98 -1.31
CA LYS A 117 10.25 10.04 -1.43
C LYS A 117 9.92 8.82 -2.33
N SER A 118 8.68 8.31 -2.27
CA SER A 118 8.26 7.23 -3.14
C SER A 118 8.18 7.68 -4.61
N LEU A 119 7.62 8.85 -4.89
CA LEU A 119 7.58 9.42 -6.24
C LEU A 119 8.98 9.64 -6.82
N GLU A 120 9.93 10.13 -6.00
CA GLU A 120 11.33 10.28 -6.40
C GLU A 120 11.96 8.92 -6.77
N ARG A 121 11.83 7.90 -5.90
CA ARG A 121 12.38 6.56 -6.16
C ARG A 121 11.75 5.88 -7.37
N LEU A 122 10.44 6.04 -7.52
CA LEU A 122 9.64 5.47 -8.63
C LEU A 122 9.79 6.25 -9.94
N GLN A 123 10.41 7.44 -9.92
CA GLN A 123 10.62 8.31 -11.09
C GLN A 123 9.32 8.59 -11.84
N THR A 124 8.25 8.93 -11.11
CA THR A 124 6.92 9.20 -11.63
C THR A 124 6.26 10.34 -10.85
N ASP A 125 5.31 11.03 -11.48
CA ASP A 125 4.61 12.16 -10.86
C ASP A 125 3.35 11.74 -10.10
N TYR A 126 2.93 10.46 -10.22
CA TYR A 126 1.71 9.97 -9.60
C TYR A 126 1.78 8.49 -9.21
N ILE A 127 1.00 8.14 -8.19
CA ILE A 127 0.75 6.78 -7.73
C ILE A 127 -0.74 6.45 -7.97
N ASP A 128 -1.04 5.28 -8.55
CA ASP A 128 -2.43 4.90 -8.85
C ASP A 128 -3.20 4.46 -7.61
N LEU A 129 -2.55 3.70 -6.71
CA LEU A 129 -3.11 3.25 -5.44
C LEU A 129 -2.10 3.46 -4.31
N TYR A 130 -2.41 4.32 -3.35
CA TYR A 130 -1.58 4.54 -2.17
C TYR A 130 -2.19 3.87 -0.95
N GLN A 131 -1.46 2.96 -0.31
CA GLN A 131 -1.98 2.13 0.75
C GLN A 131 -1.38 2.49 2.11
N LEU A 132 -2.19 2.43 3.17
CA LEU A 132 -1.70 2.39 4.54
C LEU A 132 -1.21 0.97 4.82
N HIS A 133 0.12 0.79 5.02
CA HIS A 133 0.76 -0.54 5.04
C HIS A 133 0.31 -1.40 6.23
N TRP A 134 0.06 -0.74 7.37
CA TRP A 134 -0.60 -1.29 8.56
C TRP A 134 -1.16 -0.15 9.41
N PRO A 135 -2.05 -0.44 10.36
CA PRO A 135 -2.66 0.58 11.22
C PRO A 135 -1.66 1.43 12.01
N ASP A 136 -1.98 2.71 12.21
CA ASP A 136 -1.21 3.59 13.10
C ASP A 136 -1.46 3.28 14.57
N ARG A 137 -2.64 2.75 14.91
CA ARG A 137 -2.96 2.36 16.28
C ARG A 137 -2.20 1.12 16.74
N PRO A 138 -1.84 1.02 18.05
CA PRO A 138 -1.18 -0.15 18.58
C PRO A 138 -2.05 -1.40 18.46
N MET A 139 -1.48 -2.44 17.85
CA MET A 139 -2.13 -3.75 17.75
C MET A 139 -1.12 -4.84 17.43
N SER A 140 -1.48 -6.09 17.69
CA SER A 140 -0.68 -7.23 17.26
C SER A 140 -0.79 -7.41 15.75
N LEU A 141 0.34 -7.36 15.05
CA LEU A 141 0.45 -7.45 13.61
C LEU A 141 1.31 -8.66 13.20
N PHE A 142 1.18 -9.05 11.92
CA PHE A 142 2.05 -10.02 11.25
C PHE A 142 2.17 -11.38 11.96
N GLY A 143 1.08 -11.84 12.56
CA GLY A 143 1.04 -13.14 13.24
C GLY A 143 1.63 -13.14 14.65
N GLY A 144 1.85 -11.96 15.24
CA GLY A 144 2.34 -11.83 16.59
C GLY A 144 1.40 -12.43 17.67
N SER A 145 0.11 -12.52 17.38
CA SER A 145 -0.86 -13.26 18.18
C SER A 145 -2.06 -13.67 17.30
N ILE A 146 -2.57 -14.88 17.52
CA ILE A 146 -3.86 -15.35 16.95
C ILE A 146 -5.07 -14.90 17.78
N ASN A 147 -4.83 -14.45 19.02
CA ASN A 147 -5.85 -13.97 19.91
C ASN A 147 -5.84 -12.44 19.96
N TYR A 148 -7.03 -11.84 19.97
CA TYR A 148 -7.13 -10.41 20.17
C TYR A 148 -6.67 -10.05 21.60
N GLN A 149 -5.75 -9.08 21.67
CA GLN A 149 -5.38 -8.40 22.90
C GLN A 149 -5.44 -6.90 22.63
N HIS A 150 -6.20 -6.18 23.46
CA HIS A 150 -6.22 -4.73 23.37
C HIS A 150 -4.89 -4.16 23.85
N ILE A 151 -4.28 -3.30 23.07
CA ILE A 151 -3.02 -2.63 23.37
C ILE A 151 -3.31 -1.13 23.45
N GLU A 152 -3.19 -0.56 24.63
CA GLU A 152 -3.32 0.90 24.83
C GLU A 152 -2.11 1.63 24.23
N GLY A 153 -2.34 2.83 23.70
CA GLY A 153 -1.29 3.68 23.18
C GLY A 153 -1.80 4.79 22.30
N GLU A 154 -0.90 5.67 21.89
CA GLU A 154 -1.21 6.79 21.02
C GLU A 154 -1.45 6.32 19.58
N ALA A 155 -2.33 7.03 18.90
CA ALA A 155 -2.61 6.84 17.48
C ALA A 155 -3.08 8.16 16.84
N ASN A 156 -2.75 8.35 15.58
CA ASN A 156 -3.36 9.41 14.79
C ASN A 156 -4.81 9.01 14.46
N SER A 157 -5.72 9.98 14.48
CA SER A 157 -7.12 9.70 14.16
C SER A 157 -7.28 9.31 12.68
N ILE A 158 -8.22 8.42 12.41
CA ILE A 158 -8.56 8.02 11.03
C ILE A 158 -8.97 9.24 10.20
N GLU A 159 -9.71 10.19 10.80
CA GLU A 159 -10.07 11.45 10.14
C GLU A 159 -8.84 12.24 9.68
N SER A 160 -7.84 12.43 10.56
CA SER A 160 -6.62 13.17 10.20
C SER A 160 -5.81 12.47 9.11
N ILE A 161 -5.80 11.14 9.10
CA ILE A 161 -5.14 10.34 8.06
C ILE A 161 -5.89 10.52 6.72
N LEU A 162 -7.22 10.41 6.72
CA LEU A 162 -8.05 10.61 5.53
C LEU A 162 -7.94 12.03 4.97
N ASP A 163 -7.86 13.05 5.83
CA ASP A 163 -7.64 14.44 5.41
C ASP A 163 -6.30 14.61 4.70
N ALA A 164 -5.23 14.05 5.25
CA ALA A 164 -3.90 14.08 4.62
C ALA A 164 -3.92 13.41 3.23
N LEU A 165 -4.55 12.23 3.13
CA LEU A 165 -4.69 11.51 1.86
C LEU A 165 -5.59 12.27 0.86
N SER A 166 -6.66 12.93 1.34
CA SER A 166 -7.51 13.78 0.50
C SER A 166 -6.74 14.93 -0.15
N GLU A 167 -5.85 15.57 0.59
CA GLU A 167 -5.00 16.63 0.03
C GLU A 167 -4.04 16.09 -1.04
N LEU A 168 -3.44 14.92 -0.83
CA LEU A 168 -2.56 14.28 -1.81
C LEU A 168 -3.30 13.90 -3.09
N ILE A 169 -4.56 13.49 -3.00
CA ILE A 169 -5.43 13.28 -4.17
C ILE A 169 -5.70 14.60 -4.89
N LYS A 170 -6.07 15.66 -4.15
CA LYS A 170 -6.37 16.98 -4.73
C LYS A 170 -5.19 17.59 -5.50
N ILE A 171 -3.96 17.37 -5.03
CA ILE A 171 -2.76 17.86 -5.72
C ILE A 171 -2.24 16.88 -6.79
N GLY A 172 -2.90 15.74 -6.98
CA GLY A 172 -2.64 14.78 -8.06
C GLY A 172 -1.46 13.82 -7.82
N LYS A 173 -0.84 13.82 -6.63
CA LYS A 173 0.28 12.91 -6.31
C LYS A 173 -0.15 11.45 -6.16
N ILE A 174 -1.35 11.22 -5.66
CA ILE A 174 -1.98 9.91 -5.57
C ILE A 174 -3.36 9.95 -6.19
N ARG A 175 -3.83 8.84 -6.79
CA ARG A 175 -5.15 8.78 -7.44
C ARG A 175 -6.20 8.14 -6.55
N ASN A 176 -5.85 7.06 -5.89
CA ASN A 176 -6.74 6.27 -5.03
C ASN A 176 -6.01 5.85 -3.77
N ILE A 177 -6.78 5.48 -2.75
CA ILE A 177 -6.28 5.05 -1.45
C ILE A 177 -6.79 3.66 -1.09
N GLY A 178 -5.98 2.92 -0.32
CA GLY A 178 -6.29 1.58 0.14
C GLY A 178 -5.72 1.28 1.52
N LEU A 179 -6.12 0.15 2.07
CA LEU A 179 -5.68 -0.38 3.35
C LEU A 179 -4.81 -1.62 3.14
N SER A 180 -3.94 -1.89 4.10
CA SER A 180 -3.22 -3.16 4.20
C SER A 180 -3.08 -3.57 5.65
N ASN A 181 -3.12 -4.88 5.93
CA ASN A 181 -3.02 -5.45 7.27
C ASN A 181 -4.01 -4.84 8.28
N GLU A 182 -5.17 -4.41 7.80
CA GLU A 182 -6.20 -3.78 8.61
C GLU A 182 -7.21 -4.82 9.13
N THR A 183 -7.80 -4.55 10.29
CA THR A 183 -8.86 -5.36 10.87
C THR A 183 -10.22 -5.05 10.28
N PRO A 184 -11.22 -5.94 10.46
CA PRO A 184 -12.61 -5.64 10.10
C PRO A 184 -13.13 -4.35 10.75
N TRP A 185 -12.80 -4.12 12.04
CA TRP A 185 -13.19 -2.91 12.75
C TRP A 185 -12.60 -1.65 12.10
N GLY A 186 -11.28 -1.64 11.88
CA GLY A 186 -10.63 -0.46 11.30
C GLY A 186 -11.09 -0.22 9.86
N THR A 187 -11.30 -1.27 9.08
CA THR A 187 -11.85 -1.15 7.72
C THR A 187 -13.22 -0.46 7.73
N MET A 188 -14.13 -0.88 8.62
CA MET A 188 -15.44 -0.24 8.75
C MET A 188 -15.34 1.20 9.25
N GLU A 189 -14.42 1.47 10.17
CA GLU A 189 -14.20 2.83 10.69
C GLU A 189 -13.73 3.78 9.58
N PHE A 190 -12.78 3.36 8.74
CA PHE A 190 -12.38 4.12 7.55
C PHE A 190 -13.55 4.35 6.59
N VAL A 191 -14.39 3.34 6.36
CA VAL A 191 -15.59 3.47 5.51
C VAL A 191 -16.59 4.46 6.09
N HIS A 192 -16.89 4.36 7.39
CA HIS A 192 -17.83 5.25 8.07
C HIS A 192 -17.35 6.71 8.03
N GLN A 193 -16.12 6.96 8.45
CA GLN A 193 -15.59 8.32 8.49
C GLN A 193 -15.46 8.93 7.09
N SER A 194 -15.11 8.14 6.09
CA SER A 194 -15.11 8.57 4.69
C SER A 194 -16.50 9.06 4.25
N LYS A 195 -17.56 8.33 4.58
CA LYS A 195 -18.94 8.71 4.26
C LYS A 195 -19.41 9.94 5.06
N ASP A 196 -19.23 9.91 6.38
CA ASP A 196 -19.74 10.92 7.30
C ASP A 196 -19.08 12.29 7.09
N LYS A 197 -17.79 12.29 6.75
CA LYS A 197 -16.99 13.52 6.55
C LYS A 197 -16.82 13.92 5.08
N ASN A 198 -17.41 13.16 4.15
CA ASN A 198 -17.23 13.35 2.70
C ASN A 198 -15.73 13.34 2.31
N LEU A 199 -14.97 12.39 2.85
CA LEU A 199 -13.56 12.15 2.58
C LEU A 199 -13.38 11.00 1.56
N PRO A 200 -12.18 10.83 0.99
CA PRO A 200 -11.92 9.78 0.01
C PRO A 200 -12.20 8.39 0.58
N LYS A 201 -12.82 7.54 -0.23
CA LYS A 201 -13.13 6.15 0.11
C LYS A 201 -11.90 5.25 -0.07
N MET A 202 -11.67 4.33 0.86
CA MET A 202 -10.73 3.24 0.68
C MET A 202 -11.21 2.31 -0.45
N GLN A 203 -10.43 2.16 -1.50
CA GLN A 203 -10.78 1.39 -2.70
C GLN A 203 -10.38 -0.07 -2.62
N SER A 204 -9.44 -0.41 -1.74
CA SER A 204 -8.93 -1.77 -1.57
C SER A 204 -8.49 -2.05 -0.14
N ILE A 205 -8.39 -3.35 0.15
CA ILE A 205 -7.72 -3.87 1.33
C ILE A 205 -6.83 -5.05 0.93
N GLN A 206 -5.57 -5.03 1.37
CA GLN A 206 -4.58 -6.08 1.15
C GLN A 206 -4.21 -6.74 2.48
N ASN A 207 -4.62 -7.98 2.66
CA ASN A 207 -4.34 -8.75 3.88
C ASN A 207 -3.75 -10.11 3.55
N ALA A 208 -3.02 -10.68 4.52
CA ALA A 208 -2.45 -12.02 4.36
C ALA A 208 -3.55 -13.06 4.13
N TYR A 209 -3.47 -13.75 3.00
CA TYR A 209 -4.40 -14.80 2.60
C TYR A 209 -3.68 -15.91 1.86
N ASN A 210 -3.91 -17.15 2.24
CA ASN A 210 -3.45 -18.33 1.53
C ASN A 210 -4.28 -19.57 1.94
N LEU A 211 -4.00 -20.74 1.37
CA LEU A 211 -4.75 -21.95 1.65
C LEU A 211 -4.75 -22.39 3.12
N LEU A 212 -3.74 -21.99 3.90
CA LEU A 212 -3.60 -22.30 5.33
C LEU A 212 -4.05 -21.16 6.24
N ASN A 213 -4.06 -19.90 5.74
CA ASN A 213 -4.51 -18.71 6.47
C ASN A 213 -5.69 -18.07 5.73
N ARG A 214 -6.88 -18.35 6.19
CA ARG A 214 -8.16 -17.87 5.63
C ARG A 214 -8.94 -17.00 6.61
N ILE A 215 -8.27 -16.48 7.64
CA ILE A 215 -8.91 -15.69 8.72
C ILE A 215 -9.64 -14.47 8.15
N PHE A 216 -9.09 -13.85 7.09
CA PHE A 216 -9.70 -12.68 6.44
C PHE A 216 -11.12 -12.96 5.89
N GLU A 217 -11.43 -14.18 5.48
CA GLU A 217 -12.77 -14.52 4.98
C GLU A 217 -13.85 -14.26 6.03
N PHE A 218 -13.51 -14.48 7.31
CA PHE A 218 -14.45 -14.30 8.40
C PHE A 218 -14.45 -12.84 8.88
N GLY A 219 -15.43 -12.08 8.43
CA GLY A 219 -15.62 -10.68 8.78
C GLY A 219 -15.05 -9.68 7.75
N GLY A 220 -13.84 -9.87 7.26
CA GLY A 220 -13.23 -8.98 6.27
C GLY A 220 -13.89 -9.04 4.90
N SER A 221 -14.17 -10.25 4.41
CA SER A 221 -14.78 -10.45 3.08
C SER A 221 -16.19 -9.89 2.98
N GLU A 222 -17.01 -10.00 4.04
CA GLU A 222 -18.36 -9.42 4.02
C GLU A 222 -18.32 -7.90 3.92
N ILE A 223 -17.43 -7.24 4.65
CA ILE A 223 -17.24 -5.80 4.59
C ILE A 223 -16.80 -5.39 3.17
N ALA A 224 -15.79 -6.06 2.65
CA ALA A 224 -15.27 -5.78 1.31
C ALA A 224 -16.36 -5.89 0.25
N PHE A 225 -17.19 -6.94 0.31
CA PHE A 225 -18.31 -7.14 -0.61
C PHE A 225 -19.40 -6.05 -0.46
N ARG A 226 -19.89 -5.81 0.77
CA ARG A 226 -20.98 -4.85 1.02
C ARG A 226 -20.57 -3.41 0.74
N GLU A 227 -19.35 -3.07 1.05
CA GLU A 227 -18.83 -1.72 0.91
C GLU A 227 -18.09 -1.50 -0.43
N SER A 228 -18.04 -2.51 -1.29
CA SER A 228 -17.33 -2.48 -2.58
C SER A 228 -15.87 -2.01 -2.41
N VAL A 229 -15.17 -2.62 -1.46
CA VAL A 229 -13.72 -2.48 -1.26
C VAL A 229 -13.05 -3.68 -1.93
N GLY A 230 -12.13 -3.45 -2.85
CA GLY A 230 -11.42 -4.52 -3.56
C GLY A 230 -10.57 -5.36 -2.60
N LEU A 231 -10.54 -6.67 -2.78
CA LEU A 231 -9.65 -7.59 -2.06
C LEU A 231 -8.36 -7.79 -2.88
N LEU A 232 -7.21 -7.56 -2.27
CA LEU A 232 -5.87 -7.78 -2.84
C LEU A 232 -5.12 -8.84 -2.05
#